data_5198c5118b636e644c3d4ce095642e69
#
_entry.id   5198c5118b636e644c3d4ce095642e69
#
_cell.length_a   1.000
_cell.length_b   1.000
_cell.length_c   1.000
_cell.angle_alpha   90.00
_cell.angle_beta   90.00
_cell.angle_gamma   90.00
#
_symmetry.space_group_name_H-M   'P 1'
#
loop_
_entity.id
_entity.type
_entity.pdbx_description
1 polymer ?
#
loop_
_entity_poly.entity_id
_entity_poly.type
_entity_poly.pdbx_seq_one_letter_code
_entity_poly.pdbx_strand_id
1 'polypeptide(L)'
;MSNHVILRVNGREWGGWTRVQISAGIERLSRDFNVEITRQWPGESGSVPLQPRIKKGELVEVLIGQDKVLTGWIEATPIRYDAKSIHVGISGRSKTADLIDCAANTTLFTGKTLHQIASELAKPFGIKVISQKAPKTPLQTFQADYGETVHEVLNKALGSQQALAWDDEDGNLLIGLVSNDKAPTALVWGENILTCDTEQSIRERFSEYQVAGQRSGDDDDFGEATLTALRARARDSQITRYRPQHIHQSGNATGASCRARSEFEARQRAARTEETTYTVQGWRQGDGSLWKPNQRVIVFDPVLGFNNRELVISEVVYTQDESGTRCELRVAPEAAYIPPLEELKVPDEDED
;
A
#
# COMPACT_ATOMS: atom_id res chain seq x y z
N MET A 1 -27.15 -4.59 -8.98
CA MET A 1 -26.16 -3.79 -9.75
C MET A 1 -25.31 -4.74 -10.57
N SER A 2 -24.88 -4.35 -11.76
CA SER A 2 -24.04 -5.20 -12.62
C SER A 2 -22.62 -5.30 -12.04
N ASN A 3 -22.05 -6.50 -11.99
CA ASN A 3 -20.66 -6.75 -11.59
C ASN A 3 -19.77 -7.07 -12.81
N HIS A 4 -20.15 -6.64 -14.02
CA HIS A 4 -19.31 -6.83 -15.19
C HIS A 4 -18.10 -5.88 -15.15
N VAL A 5 -16.92 -6.44 -15.42
CA VAL A 5 -15.71 -5.62 -15.59
C VAL A 5 -15.63 -5.10 -17.00
N ILE A 6 -15.40 -3.82 -17.13
CA ILE A 6 -15.27 -3.10 -18.40
C ILE A 6 -13.92 -2.39 -18.41
N LEU A 7 -13.16 -2.57 -19.47
CA LEU A 7 -12.02 -1.72 -19.80
C LEU A 7 -12.50 -0.66 -20.80
N ARG A 8 -12.33 0.60 -20.46
CA ARG A 8 -12.58 1.72 -21.36
C ARG A 8 -11.25 2.25 -21.87
N VAL A 9 -11.00 2.06 -23.18
CA VAL A 9 -9.77 2.45 -23.86
C VAL A 9 -10.13 3.25 -25.10
N ASN A 10 -9.57 4.46 -25.23
CA ASN A 10 -9.86 5.36 -26.36
C ASN A 10 -11.37 5.57 -26.64
N GLY A 11 -12.16 5.69 -25.57
CA GLY A 11 -13.62 5.88 -25.65
C GLY A 11 -14.41 4.64 -26.07
N ARG A 12 -13.77 3.48 -26.19
CA ARG A 12 -14.42 2.19 -26.47
C ARG A 12 -14.43 1.33 -25.23
N GLU A 13 -15.50 0.55 -25.06
CA GLU A 13 -15.66 -0.38 -23.95
C GLU A 13 -15.39 -1.81 -24.40
N TRP A 14 -14.65 -2.52 -23.55
CA TRP A 14 -14.24 -3.90 -23.73
C TRP A 14 -14.64 -4.70 -22.49
N GLY A 15 -15.23 -5.87 -22.69
CA GLY A 15 -15.73 -6.73 -21.62
C GLY A 15 -15.80 -8.19 -22.05
N GLY A 16 -16.48 -9.01 -21.22
CA GLY A 16 -16.60 -10.45 -21.49
C GLY A 16 -15.39 -11.25 -21.02
N TRP A 17 -14.70 -10.75 -19.99
CA TRP A 17 -13.53 -11.38 -19.42
C TRP A 17 -13.89 -12.70 -18.73
N THR A 18 -13.09 -13.74 -18.95
CA THR A 18 -13.21 -15.05 -18.29
C THR A 18 -12.50 -15.06 -16.95
N ARG A 19 -11.42 -14.28 -16.83
CA ARG A 19 -10.70 -14.05 -15.58
C ARG A 19 -10.49 -12.57 -15.36
N VAL A 20 -10.60 -12.15 -14.11
CA VAL A 20 -10.34 -10.79 -13.66
C VAL A 20 -9.61 -10.83 -12.34
N GLN A 21 -8.62 -10.00 -12.21
CA GLN A 21 -7.98 -9.65 -10.94
C GLN A 21 -7.70 -8.16 -10.94
N ILE A 22 -8.16 -7.45 -9.91
CA ILE A 22 -7.91 -6.03 -9.71
C ILE A 22 -7.50 -5.85 -8.26
N SER A 23 -6.34 -5.25 -8.01
CA SER A 23 -5.81 -5.07 -6.65
C SER A 23 -5.65 -3.60 -6.31
N ALA A 24 -6.02 -3.22 -5.09
CA ALA A 24 -5.86 -1.87 -4.54
C ALA A 24 -5.49 -1.95 -3.06
N GLY A 25 -4.60 -1.07 -2.58
CA GLY A 25 -4.17 -1.12 -1.18
C GLY A 25 -3.49 0.15 -0.71
N ILE A 26 -3.37 0.31 0.62
CA ILE A 26 -2.71 1.47 1.26
C ILE A 26 -1.21 1.29 1.46
N GLU A 27 -0.71 0.06 1.32
CA GLU A 27 0.73 -0.25 1.39
C GLU A 27 1.34 -0.42 0.00
N ARG A 28 0.61 -0.05 -1.03
CA ARG A 28 1.07 -0.05 -2.42
C ARG A 28 0.76 1.29 -3.09
N LEU A 29 1.75 1.82 -3.80
CA LEU A 29 1.62 3.11 -4.45
C LEU A 29 0.74 3.07 -5.72
N SER A 30 0.58 1.89 -6.31
CA SER A 30 -0.15 1.71 -7.56
C SER A 30 -1.07 0.50 -7.50
N ARG A 31 -2.31 0.68 -7.94
CA ARG A 31 -3.25 -0.40 -8.24
C ARG A 31 -2.79 -1.14 -9.48
N ASP A 32 -3.20 -2.39 -9.59
CA ASP A 32 -2.99 -3.20 -10.78
C ASP A 32 -4.26 -3.91 -11.22
N PHE A 33 -4.29 -4.29 -12.49
CA PHE A 33 -5.33 -5.15 -13.03
C PHE A 33 -4.75 -6.16 -14.00
N ASN A 34 -5.40 -7.32 -14.06
CA ASN A 34 -5.14 -8.36 -15.03
C ASN A 34 -6.49 -8.96 -15.45
N VAL A 35 -6.76 -8.95 -16.74
CA VAL A 35 -7.97 -9.55 -17.30
C VAL A 35 -7.60 -10.51 -18.42
N GLU A 36 -8.37 -11.57 -18.56
CA GLU A 36 -8.14 -12.62 -19.55
C GLU A 36 -9.43 -12.96 -20.31
N ILE A 37 -9.33 -13.19 -21.61
CA ILE A 37 -10.43 -13.63 -22.45
C ILE A 37 -10.00 -14.83 -23.29
N THR A 38 -10.93 -15.74 -23.52
CA THR A 38 -10.73 -16.87 -24.43
C THR A 38 -11.30 -16.59 -25.82
N ARG A 39 -10.49 -16.76 -26.83
CA ARG A 39 -10.75 -16.88 -28.28
C ARG A 39 -11.37 -15.73 -29.05
N GLN A 40 -12.35 -14.98 -28.55
CA GLN A 40 -13.03 -13.94 -29.35
C GLN A 40 -13.47 -12.75 -28.51
N TRP A 41 -13.39 -11.56 -29.10
CA TRP A 41 -13.99 -10.36 -28.53
C TRP A 41 -15.51 -10.37 -28.75
N PRO A 42 -16.33 -10.02 -27.74
CA PRO A 42 -17.78 -9.90 -27.93
C PRO A 42 -18.13 -8.94 -29.09
N GLY A 43 -19.00 -9.39 -30.00
CA GLY A 43 -19.48 -8.56 -31.11
C GLY A 43 -18.68 -8.70 -32.41
N GLU A 44 -17.67 -9.54 -32.49
CA GLU A 44 -16.97 -9.82 -33.76
C GLU A 44 -17.40 -11.15 -34.36
N SER A 45 -18.02 -11.09 -35.52
CA SER A 45 -18.36 -12.26 -36.36
C SER A 45 -17.33 -12.37 -37.48
N GLY A 46 -16.57 -13.47 -37.51
CA GLY A 46 -15.62 -13.78 -38.57
C GLY A 46 -14.23 -14.12 -38.09
N SER A 47 -13.38 -14.60 -38.99
CA SER A 47 -11.98 -14.88 -38.74
C SER A 47 -11.17 -13.58 -38.59
N VAL A 48 -11.22 -12.97 -37.45
CA VAL A 48 -10.48 -11.73 -37.17
C VAL A 48 -9.06 -12.10 -36.76
N PRO A 49 -8.04 -11.34 -37.19
CA PRO A 49 -6.68 -11.51 -36.67
C PRO A 49 -6.66 -11.40 -35.17
N LEU A 50 -6.00 -12.34 -34.49
CA LEU A 50 -5.86 -12.44 -33.04
C LEU A 50 -5.05 -11.29 -32.40
N GLN A 51 -4.77 -10.24 -33.14
CA GLN A 51 -4.09 -9.07 -32.57
C GLN A 51 -5.09 -8.31 -31.69
N PRO A 52 -4.77 -8.13 -30.41
CA PRO A 52 -5.59 -7.29 -29.55
C PRO A 52 -5.67 -5.88 -30.17
N ARG A 53 -6.87 -5.35 -30.28
CA ARG A 53 -7.07 -3.95 -30.73
C ARG A 53 -6.61 -2.95 -29.68
N ILE A 54 -6.41 -3.42 -28.46
CA ILE A 54 -5.84 -2.69 -27.33
C ILE A 54 -4.32 -2.80 -27.40
N LYS A 55 -3.63 -1.65 -27.34
CA LYS A 55 -2.16 -1.58 -27.44
C LYS A 55 -1.53 -1.24 -26.10
N LYS A 56 -0.31 -1.70 -25.91
CA LYS A 56 0.53 -1.27 -24.78
C LYS A 56 0.77 0.23 -24.84
N GLY A 57 0.77 0.89 -23.68
CA GLY A 57 0.93 2.34 -23.53
C GLY A 57 -0.36 3.14 -23.71
N GLU A 58 -1.52 2.51 -23.99
CA GLU A 58 -2.80 3.20 -24.04
C GLU A 58 -3.35 3.45 -22.63
N LEU A 59 -4.00 4.62 -22.47
CA LEU A 59 -4.71 4.96 -21.24
C LEU A 59 -5.95 4.08 -21.12
N VAL A 60 -6.16 3.53 -19.92
CA VAL A 60 -7.30 2.67 -19.60
C VAL A 60 -8.01 3.14 -18.35
N GLU A 61 -9.33 3.08 -18.36
CA GLU A 61 -10.16 3.08 -17.16
C GLU A 61 -10.74 1.68 -16.96
N VAL A 62 -10.60 1.15 -15.74
CA VAL A 62 -11.20 -0.13 -15.35
C VAL A 62 -12.42 0.16 -14.49
N LEU A 63 -13.55 -0.43 -14.86
CA LEU A 63 -14.83 -0.26 -14.19
C LEU A 63 -15.40 -1.61 -13.74
N ILE A 64 -16.07 -1.60 -12.59
CA ILE A 64 -16.94 -2.69 -12.10
C ILE A 64 -18.39 -2.18 -12.16
N GLY A 65 -19.13 -2.59 -13.19
CA GLY A 65 -20.40 -1.99 -13.49
C GLY A 65 -20.24 -0.54 -13.89
N GLN A 66 -20.70 0.38 -13.05
CA GLN A 66 -20.52 1.83 -13.28
C GLN A 66 -19.44 2.45 -12.39
N ASP A 67 -18.94 1.69 -11.42
CA ASP A 67 -17.93 2.17 -10.50
C ASP A 67 -16.53 2.04 -11.10
N LYS A 68 -15.87 3.17 -11.30
CA LYS A 68 -14.47 3.19 -11.69
C LYS A 68 -13.60 2.71 -10.54
N VAL A 69 -12.64 1.83 -10.83
CA VAL A 69 -11.76 1.23 -9.83
C VAL A 69 -10.27 1.47 -10.10
N LEU A 70 -9.93 1.84 -11.35
CA LEU A 70 -8.56 2.16 -11.71
C LEU A 70 -8.54 3.05 -12.97
N THR A 71 -7.61 4.00 -12.99
CA THR A 71 -7.21 4.75 -14.19
C THR A 71 -5.70 4.65 -14.34
N GLY A 72 -5.23 4.16 -15.49
CA GLY A 72 -3.80 3.89 -15.67
C GLY A 72 -3.42 3.51 -17.09
N TRP A 73 -2.34 2.75 -17.21
CA TRP A 73 -1.75 2.38 -18.48
C TRP A 73 -1.82 0.86 -18.72
N ILE A 74 -2.04 0.48 -19.97
CA ILE A 74 -1.88 -0.90 -20.42
C ILE A 74 -0.40 -1.17 -20.60
N GLU A 75 0.16 -2.10 -19.81
CA GLU A 75 1.59 -2.41 -19.84
C GLU A 75 1.90 -3.67 -20.61
N ALA A 76 1.01 -4.67 -20.52
CA ALA A 76 1.24 -5.94 -21.20
C ALA A 76 -0.03 -6.52 -21.83
N THR A 77 0.18 -7.24 -22.92
CA THR A 77 -0.86 -8.01 -23.62
C THR A 77 -0.38 -9.44 -23.83
N PRO A 78 -0.30 -10.25 -22.74
CA PRO A 78 0.20 -11.62 -22.84
C PRO A 78 -0.74 -12.49 -23.69
N ILE A 79 -0.15 -13.31 -24.54
CA ILE A 79 -0.87 -14.29 -25.36
C ILE A 79 -0.30 -15.67 -25.05
N ARG A 80 -1.16 -16.62 -24.72
CA ARG A 80 -0.83 -18.01 -24.50
C ARG A 80 -1.72 -18.86 -25.41
N TYR A 81 -1.14 -19.83 -26.11
CA TYR A 81 -1.92 -20.75 -26.92
C TYR A 81 -1.33 -22.16 -26.91
N ASP A 82 -2.21 -23.12 -27.03
CA ASP A 82 -1.88 -24.52 -27.28
C ASP A 82 -2.74 -25.08 -28.44
N ALA A 83 -2.72 -26.38 -28.66
CA ALA A 83 -3.49 -27.02 -29.73
C ALA A 83 -5.02 -26.89 -29.57
N LYS A 84 -5.52 -26.50 -28.39
CA LYS A 84 -6.95 -26.51 -28.05
C LYS A 84 -7.50 -25.13 -27.69
N SER A 85 -6.66 -24.21 -27.22
CA SER A 85 -7.10 -22.94 -26.64
C SER A 85 -6.15 -21.80 -26.96
N ILE A 86 -6.69 -20.59 -27.01
CA ILE A 86 -5.95 -19.34 -27.08
C ILE A 86 -6.47 -18.44 -25.97
N HIS A 87 -5.58 -17.95 -25.14
CA HIS A 87 -5.86 -17.00 -24.07
C HIS A 87 -5.15 -15.69 -24.37
N VAL A 88 -5.89 -14.61 -24.32
CA VAL A 88 -5.36 -13.26 -24.48
C VAL A 88 -5.60 -12.50 -23.19
N GLY A 89 -4.53 -12.03 -22.58
CA GLY A 89 -4.58 -11.21 -21.38
C GLY A 89 -4.33 -9.75 -21.69
N ILE A 90 -4.78 -8.89 -20.79
CA ILE A 90 -4.44 -7.48 -20.75
C ILE A 90 -4.16 -7.15 -19.31
N SER A 91 -3.01 -6.55 -19.06
CA SER A 91 -2.64 -6.12 -17.72
C SER A 91 -2.01 -4.73 -17.73
N GLY A 92 -2.12 -4.06 -16.62
CA GLY A 92 -1.56 -2.75 -16.42
C GLY A 92 -1.68 -2.28 -14.99
N ARG A 93 -1.17 -1.08 -14.75
CA ARG A 93 -1.16 -0.43 -13.44
C ARG A 93 -1.75 0.97 -13.54
N SER A 94 -2.09 1.54 -12.39
CA SER A 94 -2.55 2.92 -12.31
C SER A 94 -1.45 3.91 -12.72
N LYS A 95 -1.81 5.17 -12.97
CA LYS A 95 -0.85 6.22 -13.37
C LYS A 95 0.33 6.36 -12.40
N THR A 96 0.12 6.10 -11.13
CA THR A 96 1.14 6.19 -10.08
C THR A 96 2.26 5.15 -10.22
N ALA A 97 2.11 4.15 -11.10
CA ALA A 97 3.18 3.21 -11.43
C ALA A 97 4.43 3.91 -11.97
N ASP A 98 4.25 4.98 -12.74
CA ASP A 98 5.37 5.77 -13.26
C ASP A 98 6.23 6.38 -12.13
N LEU A 99 5.63 6.64 -10.96
CA LEU A 99 6.38 7.14 -9.79
C LEU A 99 7.28 6.05 -9.16
N ILE A 100 6.93 4.78 -9.37
CA ILE A 100 7.72 3.64 -8.88
C ILE A 100 8.89 3.36 -9.81
N ASP A 101 8.62 3.42 -11.12
CA ASP A 101 9.56 2.95 -12.15
C ASP A 101 10.52 4.05 -12.63
N CYS A 102 10.12 5.34 -12.50
CA CYS A 102 10.89 6.44 -13.07
C CYS A 102 11.71 7.18 -12.02
N ALA A 103 12.88 7.65 -12.45
CA ALA A 103 13.78 8.43 -11.61
C ALA A 103 13.21 9.82 -11.27
N ALA A 104 13.49 10.28 -10.07
CA ALA A 104 13.26 11.64 -9.65
C ALA A 104 14.32 12.59 -10.22
N ASN A 105 13.94 13.85 -10.43
CA ASN A 105 14.93 14.88 -10.67
C ASN A 105 15.71 15.16 -9.37
N THR A 106 17.03 15.26 -9.46
CA THR A 106 17.87 15.70 -8.34
C THR A 106 17.41 17.07 -7.86
N THR A 107 16.91 17.15 -6.63
CA THR A 107 16.30 18.35 -6.09
C THR A 107 16.54 18.43 -4.59
N LEU A 108 16.89 19.61 -4.11
CA LEU A 108 16.99 19.93 -2.69
C LEU A 108 15.62 20.43 -2.20
N PHE A 109 15.07 19.77 -1.20
CA PHE A 109 13.83 20.17 -0.54
C PHE A 109 14.15 20.83 0.80
N THR A 110 13.70 22.06 1.01
CA THR A 110 13.93 22.82 2.24
C THR A 110 12.64 23.44 2.73
N GLY A 111 12.25 23.17 3.96
CA GLY A 111 11.10 23.80 4.62
C GLY A 111 9.75 23.55 3.94
N LYS A 112 9.63 22.48 3.12
CA LYS A 112 8.39 22.12 2.43
C LYS A 112 7.60 21.11 3.21
N THR A 113 6.28 21.18 3.09
CA THR A 113 5.38 20.15 3.63
C THR A 113 5.41 18.90 2.75
N LEU A 114 5.05 17.76 3.32
CA LEU A 114 4.94 16.48 2.59
C LEU A 114 4.08 16.61 1.32
N HIS A 115 2.94 17.34 1.40
CA HIS A 115 2.09 17.57 0.23
C HIS A 115 2.78 18.39 -0.87
N GLN A 116 3.58 19.40 -0.52
CA GLN A 116 4.30 20.19 -1.50
C GLN A 116 5.39 19.35 -2.20
N ILE A 117 6.14 18.56 -1.43
CA ILE A 117 7.17 17.66 -1.96
C ILE A 117 6.54 16.64 -2.92
N ALA A 118 5.52 15.93 -2.47
CA ALA A 118 4.82 14.95 -3.30
C ALA A 118 4.25 15.60 -4.58
N SER A 119 3.71 16.82 -4.48
CA SER A 119 3.17 17.54 -5.65
C SER A 119 4.25 17.91 -6.66
N GLU A 120 5.43 18.31 -6.21
CA GLU A 120 6.55 18.60 -7.09
C GLU A 120 7.10 17.36 -7.78
N LEU A 121 7.22 16.27 -7.04
CA LEU A 121 7.67 14.97 -7.55
C LEU A 121 6.68 14.37 -8.57
N ALA A 122 5.38 14.49 -8.32
CA ALA A 122 4.33 13.91 -9.17
C ALA A 122 3.97 14.80 -10.40
N LYS A 123 4.30 16.10 -10.36
CA LYS A 123 3.94 17.07 -11.41
C LYS A 123 4.42 16.69 -12.82
N PRO A 124 5.68 16.23 -13.05
CA PRO A 124 6.14 15.84 -14.38
C PRO A 124 5.31 14.74 -15.03
N PHE A 125 4.69 13.88 -14.22
CA PHE A 125 3.85 12.75 -14.64
C PHE A 125 2.37 13.13 -14.82
N GLY A 126 2.00 14.39 -14.57
CA GLY A 126 0.62 14.86 -14.64
C GLY A 126 -0.28 14.23 -13.56
N ILE A 127 0.28 13.72 -12.48
CA ILE A 127 -0.43 13.07 -11.37
C ILE A 127 -0.77 14.14 -10.33
N LYS A 128 -2.06 14.21 -9.97
CA LYS A 128 -2.55 15.09 -8.92
C LYS A 128 -2.28 14.45 -7.55
N VAL A 129 -1.86 15.26 -6.58
CA VAL A 129 -1.69 14.82 -5.19
C VAL A 129 -2.84 15.30 -4.33
N ILE A 130 -3.39 14.38 -3.52
CA ILE A 130 -4.52 14.64 -2.62
C ILE A 130 -4.08 14.30 -1.20
N SER A 131 -4.23 15.25 -0.27
CA SER A 131 -3.94 15.03 1.14
C SER A 131 -5.15 14.44 1.87
N GLN A 132 -4.97 13.27 2.51
CA GLN A 132 -5.95 12.65 3.41
C GLN A 132 -5.43 12.68 4.85
N LYS A 133 -5.57 13.82 5.53
CA LYS A 133 -5.05 14.05 6.89
C LYS A 133 -3.52 13.91 6.98
N ALA A 134 -2.78 14.16 5.89
CA ALA A 134 -1.33 14.17 5.95
C ALA A 134 -0.82 15.24 6.92
N PRO A 135 0.30 14.99 7.62
CA PRO A 135 0.95 15.97 8.47
C PRO A 135 1.29 17.25 7.68
N LYS A 136 1.12 18.40 8.32
CA LYS A 136 1.37 19.72 7.71
C LYS A 136 2.68 20.35 8.17
N THR A 137 3.41 19.69 9.06
CA THR A 137 4.71 20.18 9.54
C THR A 137 5.70 20.18 8.38
N PRO A 138 6.41 21.30 8.14
CA PRO A 138 7.48 21.33 7.14
C PRO A 138 8.58 20.33 7.50
N LEU A 139 9.13 19.67 6.50
CA LEU A 139 10.24 18.75 6.66
C LEU A 139 11.56 19.53 6.78
N GLN A 140 12.53 18.91 7.45
CA GLN A 140 13.91 19.33 7.39
C GLN A 140 14.44 19.23 5.96
N THR A 141 15.57 19.88 5.69
CA THR A 141 16.23 19.81 4.40
C THR A 141 16.69 18.41 4.10
N PHE A 142 16.36 17.90 2.93
CA PHE A 142 16.87 16.63 2.40
C PHE A 142 16.95 16.70 0.87
N GLN A 143 17.74 15.82 0.29
CA GLN A 143 18.01 15.80 -1.14
C GLN A 143 17.46 14.52 -1.79
N ALA A 144 16.95 14.67 -3.01
CA ALA A 144 16.75 13.56 -3.93
C ALA A 144 18.07 13.26 -4.64
N ASP A 145 18.62 12.08 -4.42
CA ASP A 145 19.90 11.69 -4.98
C ASP A 145 19.77 11.27 -6.46
N TYR A 146 20.87 11.35 -7.20
CA TYR A 146 20.87 10.94 -8.60
C TYR A 146 20.62 9.43 -8.74
N GLY A 147 19.62 9.07 -9.54
CA GLY A 147 19.23 7.68 -9.80
C GLY A 147 18.13 7.14 -8.90
N GLU A 148 17.72 7.87 -7.86
CA GLU A 148 16.56 7.46 -7.06
C GLU A 148 15.26 7.59 -7.84
N THR A 149 14.37 6.65 -7.66
CA THR A 149 13.00 6.75 -8.17
C THR A 149 12.18 7.78 -7.38
N VAL A 150 11.11 8.28 -8.00
CA VAL A 150 10.18 9.19 -7.30
C VAL A 150 9.64 8.55 -6.02
N HIS A 151 9.34 7.25 -6.06
CA HIS A 151 8.86 6.49 -4.91
C HIS A 151 9.89 6.42 -3.77
N GLU A 152 11.16 6.21 -4.08
CA GLU A 152 12.23 6.17 -3.06
C GLU A 152 12.38 7.51 -2.35
N VAL A 153 12.41 8.60 -3.12
CA VAL A 153 12.46 9.97 -2.56
C VAL A 153 11.22 10.27 -1.72
N LEU A 154 10.03 9.89 -2.23
CA LEU A 154 8.77 10.08 -1.51
C LEU A 154 8.74 9.28 -0.20
N ASN A 155 9.27 8.05 -0.18
CA ASN A 155 9.32 7.21 1.01
C ASN A 155 10.21 7.80 2.11
N LYS A 156 11.32 8.44 1.78
CA LYS A 156 12.13 9.20 2.75
C LYS A 156 11.26 10.26 3.45
N ALA A 157 10.52 11.05 2.66
CA ALA A 157 9.65 12.10 3.20
C ALA A 157 8.47 11.53 4.02
N LEU A 158 7.84 10.44 3.54
CA LEU A 158 6.74 9.75 4.23
C LEU A 158 7.18 9.17 5.56
N GLY A 159 8.33 8.47 5.58
CA GLY A 159 8.89 7.87 6.81
C GLY A 159 9.15 8.92 7.89
N SER A 160 9.65 10.11 7.52
CA SER A 160 9.89 11.20 8.48
C SER A 160 8.63 11.78 9.13
N GLN A 161 7.46 11.49 8.57
CA GLN A 161 6.16 11.98 9.04
C GLN A 161 5.22 10.83 9.45
N GLN A 162 5.68 9.58 9.40
CA GLN A 162 4.88 8.37 9.63
C GLN A 162 3.59 8.33 8.78
N ALA A 163 3.67 8.83 7.55
CA ALA A 163 2.56 8.90 6.61
C ALA A 163 2.64 7.77 5.58
N LEU A 164 1.50 7.47 4.97
CA LEU A 164 1.35 6.51 3.87
C LEU A 164 1.12 7.25 2.55
N ALA A 165 1.43 6.56 1.46
CA ALA A 165 1.04 6.98 0.12
C ALA A 165 0.43 5.81 -0.65
N TRP A 166 -0.68 6.08 -1.33
CA TRP A 166 -1.39 5.12 -2.18
C TRP A 166 -2.10 5.87 -3.31
N ASP A 167 -2.79 5.18 -4.18
CA ASP A 167 -3.53 5.79 -5.27
C ASP A 167 -5.05 5.71 -5.09
N ASP A 168 -5.79 6.54 -5.85
CA ASP A 168 -7.23 6.44 -5.99
C ASP A 168 -7.64 5.83 -7.36
N GLU A 169 -8.95 5.71 -7.58
CA GLU A 169 -9.55 5.21 -8.81
C GLU A 169 -9.30 6.09 -10.03
N ASP A 170 -8.95 7.34 -9.87
CA ASP A 170 -8.61 8.30 -10.93
C ASP A 170 -7.12 8.29 -11.29
N GLY A 171 -6.30 7.52 -10.54
CA GLY A 171 -4.85 7.47 -10.66
C GLY A 171 -4.17 8.70 -10.07
N ASN A 172 -4.82 9.37 -9.09
CA ASN A 172 -4.20 10.40 -8.29
C ASN A 172 -3.38 9.76 -7.16
N LEU A 173 -2.35 10.46 -6.69
CA LEU A 173 -1.57 10.08 -5.54
C LEU A 173 -2.22 10.63 -4.27
N LEU A 174 -2.61 9.75 -3.35
CA LEU A 174 -3.08 10.11 -2.03
C LEU A 174 -1.93 10.00 -1.03
N ILE A 175 -1.82 10.96 -0.15
CA ILE A 175 -0.88 10.93 0.98
C ILE A 175 -1.63 11.20 2.27
N GLY A 176 -1.34 10.43 3.31
CA GLY A 176 -2.05 10.64 4.57
C GLY A 176 -1.85 9.55 5.60
N LEU A 177 -2.83 9.44 6.49
CA LEU A 177 -2.89 8.46 7.55
C LEU A 177 -4.03 7.46 7.29
N VAL A 178 -4.06 6.39 8.07
CA VAL A 178 -5.19 5.46 8.08
C VAL A 178 -6.49 6.21 8.33
N SER A 179 -7.52 5.92 7.52
CA SER A 179 -8.83 6.58 7.60
C SER A 179 -9.64 6.12 8.81
N ASN A 180 -10.61 6.96 9.20
CA ASN A 180 -11.67 6.58 10.14
C ASN A 180 -12.95 6.12 9.43
N ASP A 181 -12.96 6.04 8.11
CA ASP A 181 -14.12 5.63 7.34
C ASP A 181 -14.45 4.16 7.61
N LYS A 182 -15.72 3.89 7.90
CA LYS A 182 -16.17 2.56 8.27
C LYS A 182 -16.79 1.84 7.08
N ALA A 183 -16.45 0.58 6.92
CA ALA A 183 -17.15 -0.33 6.03
C ALA A 183 -18.58 -0.54 6.57
N PRO A 184 -19.62 -0.36 5.75
CA PRO A 184 -21.01 -0.58 6.17
C PRO A 184 -21.33 -2.05 6.47
N THR A 185 -20.50 -2.98 6.03
CA THR A 185 -20.68 -4.43 6.23
C THR A 185 -19.57 -4.99 7.11
N ALA A 186 -19.93 -5.70 8.17
CA ALA A 186 -18.99 -6.44 9.00
C ALA A 186 -18.55 -7.74 8.31
N LEU A 187 -17.40 -8.26 8.69
CA LEU A 187 -16.93 -9.60 8.36
C LEU A 187 -17.35 -10.55 9.49
N VAL A 188 -18.19 -11.52 9.18
CA VAL A 188 -18.80 -12.42 10.18
C VAL A 188 -18.60 -13.86 9.78
N TRP A 189 -17.94 -14.61 10.65
CA TRP A 189 -17.76 -16.06 10.49
C TRP A 189 -19.10 -16.77 10.44
N GLY A 190 -19.27 -17.66 9.47
CA GLY A 190 -20.53 -18.40 9.25
C GLY A 190 -21.60 -17.61 8.47
N GLU A 191 -21.38 -16.33 8.14
CA GLU A 191 -22.31 -15.52 7.34
C GLU A 191 -21.73 -15.15 5.98
N ASN A 192 -20.66 -14.31 5.94
CA ASN A 192 -20.11 -13.78 4.70
C ASN A 192 -18.62 -14.07 4.49
N ILE A 193 -17.93 -14.64 5.47
CA ILE A 193 -16.55 -15.12 5.31
C ILE A 193 -16.61 -16.50 4.66
N LEU A 194 -16.03 -16.63 3.45
CA LEU A 194 -15.88 -17.91 2.75
C LEU A 194 -14.64 -18.64 3.19
N THR A 195 -13.51 -17.94 3.23
CA THR A 195 -12.23 -18.48 3.68
C THR A 195 -11.48 -17.45 4.50
N CYS A 196 -10.61 -17.94 5.35
CA CYS A 196 -9.67 -17.16 6.13
C CYS A 196 -8.27 -17.74 5.91
N ASP A 197 -7.30 -16.89 5.59
CA ASP A 197 -5.89 -17.25 5.51
C ASP A 197 -5.08 -16.30 6.41
N THR A 198 -4.39 -16.89 7.39
CA THR A 198 -3.59 -16.14 8.35
C THR A 198 -2.41 -16.97 8.85
N GLU A 199 -1.25 -16.35 8.93
CA GLU A 199 -0.09 -16.89 9.63
C GLU A 199 0.15 -16.09 10.91
N GLN A 200 -0.44 -16.50 12.02
CA GLN A 200 -0.21 -15.87 13.33
C GLN A 200 1.18 -16.25 13.86
N SER A 201 2.20 -15.62 13.32
CA SER A 201 3.60 -15.92 13.62
C SER A 201 4.21 -14.95 14.62
N ILE A 202 4.87 -15.47 15.65
CA ILE A 202 5.66 -14.67 16.59
C ILE A 202 7.13 -14.52 16.16
N ARG A 203 7.47 -14.92 14.92
CA ARG A 203 8.86 -14.89 14.41
C ARG A 203 9.45 -13.49 14.48
N GLU A 204 8.70 -12.46 14.15
CA GLU A 204 9.09 -11.06 14.15
C GLU A 204 8.75 -10.33 15.46
N ARG A 205 8.30 -11.06 16.51
CA ARG A 205 8.04 -10.50 17.84
C ARG A 205 9.14 -10.84 18.82
N PHE A 206 9.48 -9.89 19.67
CA PHE A 206 10.58 -9.98 20.63
C PHE A 206 10.09 -9.64 22.02
N SER A 207 10.67 -10.30 23.04
CA SER A 207 10.29 -10.05 24.44
C SER A 207 10.69 -8.66 24.92
N GLU A 208 11.69 -8.09 24.27
CA GLU A 208 12.26 -6.79 24.63
C GLU A 208 12.81 -6.09 23.39
N TYR A 209 12.47 -4.81 23.26
CA TYR A 209 12.95 -3.92 22.22
C TYR A 209 13.81 -2.85 22.85
N GLN A 210 15.10 -2.92 22.65
CA GLN A 210 16.08 -1.94 23.16
C GLN A 210 16.46 -1.01 22.00
N VAL A 211 16.19 0.28 22.17
CA VAL A 211 16.59 1.30 21.20
C VAL A 211 17.73 2.10 21.82
N ALA A 212 18.83 2.19 21.08
CA ALA A 212 19.97 3.03 21.41
C ALA A 212 20.20 4.05 20.32
N GLY A 213 20.53 5.28 20.66
CA GLY A 213 20.82 6.35 19.73
C GLY A 213 22.05 7.14 20.11
N GLN A 214 22.58 7.88 19.17
CA GLN A 214 23.68 8.83 19.35
C GLN A 214 23.11 10.26 19.39
N ARG A 215 23.80 11.15 20.10
CA ARG A 215 23.60 12.59 20.00
C ARG A 215 24.92 13.24 19.60
N SER A 216 24.85 14.38 18.96
CA SER A 216 26.04 15.22 18.78
C SER A 216 26.64 15.57 20.14
N GLY A 217 27.95 15.41 20.30
CA GLY A 217 28.65 15.86 21.51
C GLY A 217 28.68 17.37 21.59
N ASP A 218 28.70 17.90 22.81
CA ASP A 218 29.03 19.31 23.10
C ASP A 218 30.52 19.40 23.46
N ASP A 219 31.06 20.61 23.59
CA ASP A 219 32.46 20.85 23.98
C ASP A 219 32.86 20.21 25.30
N ASP A 220 31.90 19.85 26.16
CA ASP A 220 32.09 19.21 27.48
C ASP A 220 31.83 17.69 27.49
N ASP A 221 31.25 17.10 26.41
CA ASP A 221 30.82 15.69 26.38
C ASP A 221 31.36 14.98 25.11
N PHE A 222 32.54 14.37 25.23
CA PHE A 222 33.20 13.62 24.15
C PHE A 222 33.29 12.11 24.45
N GLY A 223 33.21 11.28 23.37
CA GLY A 223 33.59 9.86 23.39
C GLY A 223 32.47 8.91 23.84
N GLU A 224 32.82 7.83 24.54
CA GLU A 224 31.90 6.76 24.94
C GLU A 224 30.66 7.21 25.71
N ALA A 225 30.72 8.34 26.44
CA ALA A 225 29.59 8.89 27.19
C ALA A 225 28.45 9.34 26.28
N THR A 226 28.74 9.79 25.05
CA THR A 226 27.72 10.19 24.05
C THR A 226 27.08 8.99 23.34
N LEU A 227 27.80 7.88 23.23
CA LEU A 227 27.37 6.66 22.52
C LEU A 227 26.48 5.75 23.39
N THR A 228 26.60 5.80 24.70
CA THR A 228 25.94 4.83 25.60
C THR A 228 24.80 5.40 26.43
N ALA A 229 24.64 6.72 26.48
CA ALA A 229 23.73 7.38 27.43
C ALA A 229 22.25 7.33 27.03
N LEU A 230 21.93 7.20 25.73
CA LEU A 230 20.57 7.26 25.25
C LEU A 230 20.04 5.86 24.91
N ARG A 231 19.47 5.19 25.90
CA ARG A 231 18.83 3.89 25.72
C ARG A 231 17.42 3.92 26.26
N ALA A 232 16.52 3.29 25.53
CA ALA A 232 15.16 3.04 25.98
C ALA A 232 14.77 1.59 25.71
N ARG A 233 13.78 1.12 26.45
CA ARG A 233 13.35 -0.28 26.41
C ARG A 233 11.84 -0.36 26.50
N ALA A 234 11.24 -1.15 25.60
CA ALA A 234 9.86 -1.60 25.70
C ALA A 234 9.82 -3.13 25.79
N ARG A 235 8.80 -3.68 26.45
CA ARG A 235 8.60 -5.11 26.60
C ARG A 235 7.28 -5.54 25.97
N ASP A 236 7.30 -6.70 25.31
CA ASP A 236 6.12 -7.42 24.90
C ASP A 236 5.84 -8.56 25.88
N SER A 237 4.86 -8.38 26.75
CA SER A 237 4.52 -9.34 27.82
C SER A 237 3.97 -10.68 27.29
N GLN A 238 3.55 -10.75 26.02
CA GLN A 238 3.06 -11.99 25.41
C GLN A 238 4.20 -12.90 24.96
N ILE A 239 5.43 -12.37 24.83
CA ILE A 239 6.62 -13.15 24.51
C ILE A 239 7.38 -13.49 25.79
N THR A 240 7.13 -14.66 26.33
CA THR A 240 7.66 -15.08 27.64
C THR A 240 9.13 -15.56 27.58
N ARG A 241 9.57 -16.11 26.43
CA ARG A 241 10.95 -16.55 26.25
C ARG A 241 11.87 -15.35 25.98
N TYR A 242 13.11 -15.42 26.38
CA TYR A 242 14.11 -14.37 26.15
C TYR A 242 14.44 -14.22 24.66
N ARG A 243 13.99 -13.11 24.08
CA ARG A 243 14.18 -12.72 22.66
C ARG A 243 14.37 -11.20 22.58
N PRO A 244 15.55 -10.68 22.88
CA PRO A 244 15.78 -9.25 22.76
C PRO A 244 16.01 -8.84 21.30
N GLN A 245 15.53 -7.65 20.94
CA GLN A 245 15.82 -6.94 19.70
C GLN A 245 16.55 -5.64 20.03
N HIS A 246 17.68 -5.40 19.38
CA HIS A 246 18.43 -4.17 19.50
C HIS A 246 18.25 -3.34 18.22
N ILE A 247 17.89 -2.09 18.39
CA ILE A 247 17.58 -1.16 17.29
C ILE A 247 18.45 0.08 17.48
N HIS A 248 19.14 0.47 16.43
CA HIS A 248 19.87 1.73 16.39
C HIS A 248 18.96 2.84 15.85
N GLN A 249 18.84 3.94 16.62
CA GLN A 249 18.18 5.16 16.18
C GLN A 249 19.23 6.03 15.47
N SER A 250 19.01 6.30 14.18
CA SER A 250 19.84 7.22 13.41
C SER A 250 19.55 8.68 13.78
N GLY A 251 20.50 9.58 13.48
CA GLY A 251 20.39 11.01 13.71
C GLY A 251 20.54 11.44 15.17
N ASN A 252 20.07 12.66 15.48
CA ASN A 252 20.13 13.22 16.84
C ASN A 252 19.06 12.59 17.74
N ALA A 253 19.41 11.49 18.38
CA ALA A 253 18.51 10.79 19.29
C ALA A 253 18.35 11.53 20.64
N THR A 254 17.17 11.37 21.21
CA THR A 254 16.87 11.77 22.59
C THR A 254 16.32 10.57 23.36
N GLY A 255 16.37 10.62 24.69
CA GLY A 255 15.76 9.56 25.51
C GLY A 255 14.25 9.41 25.24
N ALA A 256 13.57 10.49 24.85
CA ALA A 256 12.16 10.47 24.47
C ALA A 256 11.95 9.80 23.09
N SER A 257 12.78 10.11 22.10
CA SER A 257 12.68 9.49 20.77
C SER A 257 13.00 7.99 20.82
N CYS A 258 14.05 7.59 21.57
CA CYS A 258 14.36 6.18 21.77
C CYS A 258 13.21 5.41 22.45
N ARG A 259 12.55 6.02 23.44
CA ARG A 259 11.38 5.42 24.10
C ARG A 259 10.21 5.28 23.14
N ALA A 260 9.84 6.35 22.43
CA ALA A 260 8.77 6.33 21.43
C ALA A 260 9.02 5.25 20.37
N ARG A 261 10.27 5.11 19.88
CA ARG A 261 10.65 4.08 18.94
C ARG A 261 10.53 2.67 19.51
N SER A 262 10.98 2.42 20.74
CA SER A 262 10.89 1.09 21.33
C SER A 262 9.43 0.64 21.56
N GLU A 263 8.56 1.55 22.02
CA GLU A 263 7.14 1.30 22.20
C GLU A 263 6.41 1.12 20.84
N PHE A 264 6.81 1.88 19.83
CA PHE A 264 6.31 1.75 18.48
C PHE A 264 6.60 0.37 17.89
N GLU A 265 7.87 -0.08 17.95
CA GLU A 265 8.28 -1.39 17.42
C GLU A 265 7.51 -2.54 18.09
N ALA A 266 7.37 -2.50 19.40
CA ALA A 266 6.62 -3.52 20.14
C ALA A 266 5.16 -3.57 19.67
N ARG A 267 4.51 -2.41 19.51
CA ARG A 267 3.11 -2.27 19.13
C ARG A 267 2.86 -2.68 17.68
N GLN A 268 3.71 -2.19 16.75
CA GLN A 268 3.57 -2.48 15.33
C GLN A 268 3.75 -3.98 15.04
N ARG A 269 4.81 -4.60 15.60
CA ARG A 269 5.07 -6.03 15.40
C ARG A 269 3.98 -6.90 16.00
N ALA A 270 3.43 -6.53 17.15
CA ALA A 270 2.27 -7.20 17.72
C ALA A 270 1.04 -7.09 16.79
N ALA A 271 0.77 -5.90 16.25
CA ALA A 271 -0.34 -5.69 15.31
C ALA A 271 -0.18 -6.46 14.00
N ARG A 272 1.04 -6.54 13.46
CA ARG A 272 1.34 -7.33 12.25
C ARG A 272 1.06 -8.82 12.42
N THR A 273 1.16 -9.39 13.62
CA THR A 273 0.81 -10.79 13.84
C THR A 273 -0.69 -11.08 13.79
N GLU A 274 -1.53 -10.07 13.85
CA GLU A 274 -2.99 -10.19 13.66
C GLU A 274 -3.42 -10.03 12.20
N GLU A 275 -2.47 -9.83 11.27
CA GLU A 275 -2.79 -9.68 9.85
C GLU A 275 -3.44 -10.95 9.29
N THR A 276 -4.58 -10.75 8.65
CA THR A 276 -5.44 -11.85 8.19
C THR A 276 -6.05 -11.48 6.85
N THR A 277 -6.13 -12.45 5.94
CA THR A 277 -6.83 -12.30 4.66
C THR A 277 -8.14 -13.07 4.70
N TYR A 278 -9.24 -12.35 4.55
CA TYR A 278 -10.58 -12.93 4.42
C TYR A 278 -11.04 -12.90 2.97
N THR A 279 -11.61 -13.99 2.50
CA THR A 279 -12.31 -14.03 1.22
C THR A 279 -13.82 -13.98 1.47
N VAL A 280 -14.49 -13.05 0.78
CA VAL A 280 -15.94 -12.90 0.79
C VAL A 280 -16.55 -13.12 -0.60
N GLN A 281 -17.85 -13.46 -0.64
CA GLN A 281 -18.58 -13.64 -1.90
C GLN A 281 -18.89 -12.28 -2.53
N GLY A 282 -18.55 -12.13 -3.81
CA GLY A 282 -18.82 -10.91 -4.58
C GLY A 282 -17.90 -9.75 -4.22
N TRP A 283 -18.13 -8.60 -4.84
CA TRP A 283 -17.27 -7.43 -4.74
C TRP A 283 -17.90 -6.28 -3.94
N ARG A 284 -19.20 -6.45 -3.60
CA ARG A 284 -20.00 -5.38 -2.98
C ARG A 284 -20.37 -5.71 -1.55
N GLN A 285 -20.43 -4.66 -0.78
CA GLN A 285 -20.94 -4.63 0.58
C GLN A 285 -22.48 -4.68 0.58
N GLY A 286 -23.08 -4.83 1.75
CA GLY A 286 -24.54 -4.95 1.88
C GLY A 286 -25.33 -3.73 1.40
N ASP A 287 -24.74 -2.54 1.38
CA ASP A 287 -25.33 -1.32 0.84
C ASP A 287 -25.13 -1.17 -0.70
N GLY A 288 -24.46 -2.10 -1.34
CA GLY A 288 -24.14 -2.09 -2.76
C GLY A 288 -22.86 -1.37 -3.14
N SER A 289 -22.15 -0.72 -2.22
CA SER A 289 -20.84 -0.14 -2.46
C SER A 289 -19.76 -1.23 -2.62
N LEU A 290 -18.69 -0.95 -3.35
CA LEU A 290 -17.54 -1.84 -3.44
C LEU A 290 -16.77 -1.85 -2.12
N TRP A 291 -16.14 -2.98 -1.78
CA TRP A 291 -15.13 -3.02 -0.75
C TRP A 291 -13.96 -2.12 -1.15
N LYS A 292 -13.44 -1.32 -0.23
CA LYS A 292 -12.35 -0.38 -0.52
C LYS A 292 -11.22 -0.50 0.51
N PRO A 293 -9.96 -0.32 0.10
CA PRO A 293 -8.86 -0.19 1.05
C PRO A 293 -9.03 1.08 1.89
N ASN A 294 -8.37 1.13 3.02
CA ASN A 294 -8.42 2.22 4.00
C ASN A 294 -9.78 2.40 4.69
N GLN A 295 -10.63 1.37 4.70
CA GLN A 295 -11.84 1.34 5.52
C GLN A 295 -11.61 0.54 6.80
N ARG A 296 -12.26 0.94 7.90
CA ARG A 296 -12.32 0.16 9.14
C ARG A 296 -13.49 -0.82 9.06
N VAL A 297 -13.21 -2.07 9.32
CA VAL A 297 -14.21 -3.15 9.28
C VAL A 297 -14.31 -3.82 10.64
N ILE A 298 -15.52 -4.12 11.07
CA ILE A 298 -15.77 -4.94 12.26
C ILE A 298 -15.68 -6.41 11.87
N VAL A 299 -14.90 -7.18 12.62
CA VAL A 299 -14.68 -8.60 12.39
C VAL A 299 -15.18 -9.41 13.59
N PHE A 300 -16.06 -10.34 13.33
CA PHE A 300 -16.46 -11.38 14.27
C PHE A 300 -15.97 -12.73 13.75
N ASP A 301 -14.91 -13.23 14.35
CA ASP A 301 -14.32 -14.53 14.02
C ASP A 301 -13.87 -15.25 15.30
N PRO A 302 -14.71 -16.14 15.84
CA PRO A 302 -14.39 -16.85 17.07
C PRO A 302 -13.24 -17.85 16.92
N VAL A 303 -12.89 -18.28 15.70
CA VAL A 303 -11.75 -19.17 15.43
C VAL A 303 -10.44 -18.46 15.73
N LEU A 304 -10.35 -17.18 15.36
CA LEU A 304 -9.19 -16.31 15.66
C LEU A 304 -9.31 -15.56 17.00
N GLY A 305 -10.43 -15.73 17.72
CA GLY A 305 -10.72 -15.01 18.96
C GLY A 305 -11.13 -13.54 18.74
N PHE A 306 -11.52 -13.16 17.53
CA PHE A 306 -12.00 -11.80 17.25
C PHE A 306 -13.47 -11.66 17.62
N ASN A 307 -13.74 -10.86 18.63
CA ASN A 307 -15.10 -10.55 19.06
C ASN A 307 -15.41 -9.07 18.78
N ASN A 308 -16.03 -8.78 17.64
CA ASN A 308 -16.29 -7.44 17.16
C ASN A 308 -15.00 -6.57 17.11
N ARG A 309 -13.90 -7.17 16.63
CA ARG A 309 -12.62 -6.52 16.51
C ARG A 309 -12.67 -5.52 15.36
N GLU A 310 -12.36 -4.24 15.63
CA GLU A 310 -12.20 -3.25 14.57
C GLU A 310 -10.80 -3.41 13.94
N LEU A 311 -10.75 -3.65 12.64
CA LEU A 311 -9.53 -3.80 11.85
C LEU A 311 -9.58 -2.85 10.65
N VAL A 312 -8.43 -2.58 10.04
CA VAL A 312 -8.30 -1.75 8.84
C VAL A 312 -8.09 -2.66 7.64
N ILE A 313 -8.83 -2.42 6.56
CA ILE A 313 -8.61 -3.09 5.28
C ILE A 313 -7.41 -2.43 4.60
N SER A 314 -6.29 -3.13 4.53
CA SER A 314 -5.09 -2.62 3.86
C SER A 314 -5.07 -2.88 2.36
N GLU A 315 -5.62 -4.01 1.95
CA GLU A 315 -5.67 -4.42 0.55
C GLU A 315 -7.00 -5.06 0.21
N VAL A 316 -7.45 -4.80 -0.99
CA VAL A 316 -8.65 -5.40 -1.60
C VAL A 316 -8.25 -5.98 -2.94
N VAL A 317 -8.55 -7.26 -3.17
CA VAL A 317 -8.34 -7.94 -4.44
C VAL A 317 -9.67 -8.46 -4.96
N TYR A 318 -10.17 -7.87 -6.03
CA TYR A 318 -11.38 -8.34 -6.71
C TYR A 318 -10.99 -9.42 -7.72
N THR A 319 -11.56 -10.60 -7.56
CA THR A 319 -11.29 -11.73 -8.45
C THR A 319 -12.59 -12.24 -9.10
N GLN A 320 -12.47 -12.64 -10.35
CA GLN A 320 -13.50 -13.37 -11.09
C GLN A 320 -12.85 -14.51 -11.86
N ASP A 321 -13.41 -15.68 -11.74
CA ASP A 321 -13.04 -16.88 -12.48
C ASP A 321 -14.26 -17.77 -12.75
N GLU A 322 -14.06 -19.04 -13.15
CA GLU A 322 -15.13 -20.01 -13.37
C GLU A 322 -15.96 -20.31 -12.11
N SER A 323 -15.39 -20.07 -10.91
CA SER A 323 -16.06 -20.27 -9.63
C SER A 323 -16.88 -19.04 -9.19
N GLY A 324 -16.89 -17.96 -9.98
CA GLY A 324 -17.64 -16.75 -9.72
C GLY A 324 -16.79 -15.57 -9.26
N THR A 325 -17.43 -14.59 -8.63
CA THR A 325 -16.78 -13.36 -8.13
C THR A 325 -16.49 -13.45 -6.65
N ARG A 326 -15.28 -13.10 -6.24
CA ARG A 326 -14.83 -13.07 -4.85
C ARG A 326 -14.03 -11.81 -4.56
N CYS A 327 -13.98 -11.43 -3.32
CA CYS A 327 -13.16 -10.32 -2.86
C CYS A 327 -12.26 -10.80 -1.71
N GLU A 328 -10.96 -10.64 -1.86
CA GLU A 328 -10.00 -10.89 -0.79
C GLU A 328 -9.71 -9.58 -0.08
N LEU A 329 -9.81 -9.59 1.24
CA LEU A 329 -9.64 -8.44 2.11
C LEU A 329 -8.53 -8.73 3.10
N ARG A 330 -7.38 -8.04 2.97
CA ARG A 330 -6.31 -8.11 3.96
C ARG A 330 -6.60 -7.09 5.05
N VAL A 331 -6.65 -7.56 6.29
CA VAL A 331 -7.01 -6.74 7.44
C VAL A 331 -6.04 -6.91 8.59
N ALA A 332 -5.76 -5.84 9.33
CA ALA A 332 -5.01 -5.87 10.59
C ALA A 332 -5.39 -4.66 11.47
N PRO A 333 -4.97 -4.62 12.74
CA PRO A 333 -5.06 -3.41 13.55
C PRO A 333 -4.30 -2.24 12.91
N GLU A 334 -4.79 -1.02 13.08
CA GLU A 334 -4.20 0.21 12.53
C GLU A 334 -2.68 0.32 12.75
N ALA A 335 -2.21 -0.07 13.94
CA ALA A 335 -0.80 0.01 14.28
C ALA A 335 0.12 -0.83 13.36
N ALA A 336 -0.43 -1.83 12.66
CA ALA A 336 0.31 -2.61 11.68
C ALA A 336 0.78 -1.77 10.47
N TYR A 337 0.01 -0.75 10.12
CA TYR A 337 0.19 0.03 8.89
C TYR A 337 0.87 1.38 9.10
N ILE A 338 1.13 1.78 10.33
CA ILE A 338 1.89 3.02 10.61
C ILE A 338 3.36 2.78 10.26
N PRO A 339 3.98 3.56 9.34
CA PRO A 339 5.39 3.41 9.03
C PRO A 339 6.28 3.75 10.24
N PRO A 340 7.47 3.16 10.34
CA PRO A 340 8.45 3.59 11.34
C PRO A 340 8.87 5.03 11.09
N LEU A 341 9.09 5.80 12.17
CA LEU A 341 9.65 7.14 12.05
C LEU A 341 11.10 7.04 11.57
N GLU A 342 11.38 7.65 10.44
CA GLU A 342 12.72 7.74 9.85
C GLU A 342 13.22 9.18 9.93
N GLU A 343 14.49 9.37 10.24
CA GLU A 343 15.12 10.69 10.18
C GLU A 343 15.68 10.93 8.78
N LEU A 344 15.41 12.12 8.24
CA LEU A 344 15.97 12.56 6.98
C LEU A 344 17.48 12.79 7.14
N LYS A 345 18.27 12.25 6.23
CA LYS A 345 19.69 12.59 6.16
C LYS A 345 19.82 14.02 5.63
N VAL A 346 20.43 14.89 6.40
CA VAL A 346 20.83 16.21 5.94
C VAL A 346 22.06 16.01 5.05
N PRO A 347 22.11 16.61 3.85
CA PRO A 347 23.32 16.58 3.03
C PRO A 347 24.50 17.16 3.81
N ASP A 348 25.65 16.49 3.77
CA ASP A 348 26.88 17.04 4.32
C ASP A 348 27.25 18.30 3.54
N GLU A 349 27.59 19.40 4.24
CA GLU A 349 27.95 20.69 3.62
C GLU A 349 29.31 20.65 2.88
N ASP A 350 30.02 19.52 2.90
CA ASP A 350 31.43 19.40 2.48
C ASP A 350 31.64 18.61 1.15
N GLU A 351 30.61 18.30 0.36
CA GLU A 351 30.77 17.68 -0.97
C GLU A 351 30.56 18.68 -2.11
N ASP A 352 31.44 19.72 -2.19
CA ASP A 352 31.67 20.55 -3.38
C ASP A 352 33.04 20.30 -4.02
#